data_534f053965c2db0a3811baf362bd7f3e
#
_entry.id   534f053965c2db0a3811baf362bd7f3e
#
_cell.length_a   1.000
_cell.length_b   1.000
_cell.length_c   1.000
_cell.angle_alpha   90.00
_cell.angle_beta   90.00
_cell.angle_gamma   90.00
#
_symmetry.space_group_name_H-M   'P 1'
#
loop_
_entity.id
_entity.type
_entity.pdbx_description
1 polymer ?
#
loop_
_entity_poly.entity_id
_entity_poly.type
_entity_poly.pdbx_seq_one_letter_code
_entity_poly.pdbx_strand_id
1 'polypeptide(L)'
;MPEEKLNLVVVIMAGGAGTRFWPLSTEEKPKQFLNLFGDRTLLQRSYDRVANLVHPERILVLTNAALVSLVKEQLPEIPSDNIIGEPIRRDTAAAVCLAALLCRKRFGNPVIATLTADHVIEPVDLFQRTLLSAARRAPETGGLYTFGIEPTSPATGYGYLERGIQIAVEDGIEHYELLRFKEKPDLEAARQYVASGRFCWNSGMFVWTADDILKELEKHLPDHVKDLSTAVTFDKTPQWNQALKEAFELLHPVSIDYGVMEKAKNVCCVASEFLWHDVGGWLALQNFLPADETGNYCRGEALTLDATDNVVFCEDPDETMVLIGVKDLVVVRSGSMTLITHKDRAEDLKKIVESMGKK
;
A
#
# COMPACT_ATOMS: atom_id res chain seq x y z
N MET A 1 34.17 10.28 8.14
CA MET A 1 34.22 9.03 7.35
C MET A 1 33.26 9.24 6.19
N PRO A 2 33.54 8.78 4.95
CA PRO A 2 32.53 8.89 3.90
C PRO A 2 31.30 8.13 4.37
N GLU A 3 30.12 8.74 4.26
CA GLU A 3 28.85 8.06 4.50
C GLU A 3 28.82 6.82 3.60
N GLU A 4 28.82 5.65 4.22
CA GLU A 4 28.71 4.39 3.47
C GLU A 4 27.37 4.43 2.74
N LYS A 5 27.42 4.46 1.43
CA LYS A 5 26.22 4.64 0.59
C LYS A 5 25.25 3.50 0.89
N LEU A 6 24.14 3.78 1.52
CA LEU A 6 23.11 2.82 1.90
C LEU A 6 22.73 1.94 0.71
N ASN A 7 22.89 0.62 0.86
CA ASN A 7 22.52 -0.36 -0.18
C ASN A 7 20.99 -0.57 -0.18
N LEU A 8 20.24 0.50 -0.50
CA LEU A 8 18.78 0.53 -0.49
C LEU A 8 18.20 0.07 -1.82
N VAL A 9 17.15 -0.75 -1.75
CA VAL A 9 16.25 -1.13 -2.85
C VAL A 9 14.83 -0.83 -2.42
N VAL A 10 14.02 -0.26 -3.30
CA VAL A 10 12.61 0.00 -3.05
C VAL A 10 11.76 -1.03 -3.80
N VAL A 11 10.76 -1.57 -3.12
CA VAL A 11 9.77 -2.48 -3.69
C VAL A 11 8.39 -1.85 -3.55
N ILE A 12 7.73 -1.55 -4.67
CA ILE A 12 6.37 -1.00 -4.71
C ILE A 12 5.38 -2.15 -4.95
N MET A 13 4.50 -2.38 -3.99
CA MET A 13 3.48 -3.42 -4.04
C MET A 13 2.20 -2.89 -4.70
N ALA A 14 1.94 -3.28 -5.93
CA ALA A 14 0.84 -2.77 -6.77
C ALA A 14 -0.19 -3.87 -7.13
N GLY A 15 -0.44 -4.83 -6.22
CA GLY A 15 -1.26 -6.02 -6.48
C GLY A 15 -2.74 -5.95 -6.05
N GLY A 16 -3.18 -4.88 -5.43
CA GLY A 16 -4.54 -4.72 -4.91
C GLY A 16 -5.63 -4.68 -6.00
N ALA A 17 -6.83 -5.23 -5.74
CA ALA A 17 -7.96 -5.18 -6.67
C ALA A 17 -8.72 -3.85 -6.66
N GLY A 18 -8.72 -3.12 -5.54
CA GLY A 18 -9.23 -1.75 -5.42
C GLY A 18 -10.69 -1.51 -5.79
N THR A 19 -11.59 -2.49 -5.65
CA THR A 19 -12.98 -2.46 -6.15
C THR A 19 -13.90 -1.41 -5.51
N ARG A 20 -13.47 -0.80 -4.39
CA ARG A 20 -14.26 0.20 -3.63
C ARG A 20 -14.40 1.57 -4.34
N PHE A 21 -13.68 1.77 -5.44
CA PHE A 21 -13.80 2.96 -6.29
C PHE A 21 -14.58 2.70 -7.57
N TRP A 22 -15.38 1.62 -7.59
CA TRP A 22 -16.32 1.45 -8.72
C TRP A 22 -17.25 2.67 -8.80
N PRO A 23 -17.60 3.17 -9.99
CA PRO A 23 -17.34 2.63 -11.33
C PRO A 23 -15.96 2.97 -11.92
N LEU A 24 -15.16 3.81 -11.26
CA LEU A 24 -13.85 4.23 -11.75
C LEU A 24 -12.80 3.10 -11.70
N SER A 25 -12.84 2.26 -10.65
CA SER A 25 -11.96 1.10 -10.53
C SER A 25 -12.61 -0.15 -11.11
N THR A 26 -11.85 -0.86 -11.94
CA THR A 26 -12.21 -2.16 -12.53
C THR A 26 -11.08 -3.16 -12.29
N GLU A 27 -11.26 -4.42 -12.65
CA GLU A 27 -10.18 -5.42 -12.62
C GLU A 27 -9.04 -5.05 -13.58
N GLU A 28 -9.33 -4.37 -14.67
CA GLU A 28 -8.38 -3.91 -15.68
C GLU A 28 -7.69 -2.60 -15.27
N LYS A 29 -8.32 -1.79 -14.45
CA LYS A 29 -7.80 -0.51 -13.92
C LYS A 29 -8.07 -0.39 -12.43
N PRO A 30 -7.33 -1.14 -11.58
CA PRO A 30 -7.48 -1.06 -10.12
C PRO A 30 -7.12 0.31 -9.55
N LYS A 31 -7.47 0.50 -8.26
CA LYS A 31 -7.32 1.75 -7.49
C LYS A 31 -5.97 2.46 -7.68
N GLN A 32 -4.86 1.73 -7.62
CA GLN A 32 -3.52 2.32 -7.72
C GLN A 32 -3.24 3.01 -9.05
N PHE A 33 -3.99 2.69 -10.10
CA PHE A 33 -3.90 3.30 -11.43
C PHE A 33 -4.85 4.47 -11.64
N LEU A 34 -5.61 4.83 -10.59
CA LEU A 34 -6.56 5.92 -10.66
C LEU A 34 -5.91 7.26 -10.33
N ASN A 35 -6.33 8.27 -11.06
CA ASN A 35 -6.11 9.65 -10.71
C ASN A 35 -7.32 10.15 -9.89
N LEU A 36 -7.24 10.08 -8.58
CA LEU A 36 -8.33 10.47 -7.68
C LEU A 36 -8.28 11.94 -7.30
N PHE A 37 -7.10 12.53 -7.29
CA PHE A 37 -6.84 13.94 -6.96
C PHE A 37 -5.48 14.37 -7.57
N GLY A 38 -5.40 15.60 -8.06
CA GLY A 38 -4.23 16.10 -8.80
C GLY A 38 -4.05 15.42 -10.17
N ASP A 39 -2.83 15.38 -10.69
CA ASP A 39 -2.50 14.96 -12.06
C ASP A 39 -1.77 13.61 -12.16
N ARG A 40 -1.48 12.99 -11.00
CA ARG A 40 -0.72 11.74 -10.90
C ARG A 40 -1.60 10.63 -10.31
N THR A 41 -1.46 9.41 -10.83
CA THR A 41 -2.10 8.23 -10.23
C THR A 41 -1.45 7.89 -8.88
N LEU A 42 -2.12 7.09 -8.06
CA LEU A 42 -1.56 6.67 -6.76
C LEU A 42 -0.24 5.90 -6.94
N LEU A 43 -0.13 5.05 -7.96
CA LEU A 43 1.11 4.35 -8.30
C LEU A 43 2.23 5.33 -8.64
N GLN A 44 1.95 6.32 -9.50
CA GLN A 44 2.92 7.36 -9.86
C GLN A 44 3.35 8.18 -8.65
N ARG A 45 2.41 8.56 -7.77
CA ARG A 45 2.74 9.25 -6.50
C ARG A 45 3.60 8.40 -5.58
N SER A 46 3.40 7.07 -5.56
CA SER A 46 4.25 6.15 -4.80
C SER A 46 5.68 6.10 -5.35
N TYR A 47 5.85 6.12 -6.67
CA TYR A 47 7.15 6.24 -7.32
C TYR A 47 7.80 7.59 -7.04
N ASP A 48 7.08 8.69 -7.24
CA ASP A 48 7.60 10.07 -7.06
C ASP A 48 8.17 10.29 -5.65
N ARG A 49 7.59 9.66 -4.62
CA ARG A 49 8.07 9.72 -3.23
C ARG A 49 9.48 9.16 -3.04
N VAL A 50 9.96 8.30 -3.92
CA VAL A 50 11.25 7.60 -3.76
C VAL A 50 12.21 7.79 -4.93
N ALA A 51 11.78 8.44 -6.01
CA ALA A 51 12.53 8.60 -7.25
C ALA A 51 13.89 9.32 -7.08
N ASN A 52 14.00 10.18 -6.06
CA ASN A 52 15.22 10.89 -5.72
C ASN A 52 16.09 10.16 -4.67
N LEU A 53 15.61 9.09 -4.05
CA LEU A 53 16.35 8.33 -3.04
C LEU A 53 17.22 7.23 -3.65
N VAL A 54 16.74 6.59 -4.71
CA VAL A 54 17.42 5.49 -5.37
C VAL A 54 17.29 5.60 -6.89
N HIS A 55 18.27 5.04 -7.61
CA HIS A 55 18.19 4.98 -9.07
C HIS A 55 17.04 4.05 -9.51
N PRO A 56 16.33 4.31 -10.63
CA PRO A 56 15.22 3.46 -11.11
C PRO A 56 15.56 1.96 -11.23
N GLU A 57 16.80 1.60 -11.50
CA GLU A 57 17.28 0.21 -11.50
C GLU A 57 17.18 -0.49 -10.13
N ARG A 58 17.03 0.30 -9.05
CA ARG A 58 16.86 -0.17 -7.67
C ARG A 58 15.41 -0.08 -7.17
N ILE A 59 14.49 0.15 -8.07
CA ILE A 59 13.04 0.13 -7.77
C ILE A 59 12.43 -1.07 -8.49
N LEU A 60 11.80 -1.96 -7.74
CA LEU A 60 11.00 -3.07 -8.24
C LEU A 60 9.53 -2.75 -8.05
N VAL A 61 8.69 -3.11 -9.02
CA VAL A 61 7.23 -3.00 -8.91
C VAL A 61 6.63 -4.40 -9.06
N LEU A 62 5.94 -4.87 -8.02
CA LEU A 62 5.22 -6.13 -8.05
C LEU A 62 3.74 -5.87 -8.29
N THR A 63 3.18 -6.52 -9.31
CA THR A 63 1.77 -6.36 -9.69
C THR A 63 1.22 -7.67 -10.23
N ASN A 64 -0.08 -7.73 -10.52
CA ASN A 64 -0.65 -8.87 -11.26
C ASN A 64 -0.09 -8.92 -12.69
N ALA A 65 0.15 -10.10 -13.23
CA ALA A 65 0.70 -10.28 -14.58
C ALA A 65 -0.12 -9.56 -15.68
N ALA A 66 -1.45 -9.50 -15.52
CA ALA A 66 -2.33 -8.79 -16.46
C ALA A 66 -2.13 -7.26 -16.46
N LEU A 67 -1.55 -6.69 -15.38
CA LEU A 67 -1.38 -5.25 -15.20
C LEU A 67 0.03 -4.75 -15.52
N VAL A 68 0.95 -5.65 -15.88
CA VAL A 68 2.36 -5.29 -16.19
C VAL A 68 2.46 -4.22 -17.29
N SER A 69 1.65 -4.33 -18.34
CA SER A 69 1.65 -3.34 -19.43
C SER A 69 1.21 -1.95 -18.94
N LEU A 70 0.21 -1.89 -18.06
CA LEU A 70 -0.28 -0.64 -17.49
C LEU A 70 0.75 0.00 -16.55
N VAL A 71 1.48 -0.82 -15.77
CA VAL A 71 2.60 -0.31 -14.96
C VAL A 71 3.70 0.28 -15.84
N LYS A 72 4.07 -0.39 -16.94
CA LYS A 72 5.08 0.12 -17.90
C LYS A 72 4.68 1.43 -18.54
N GLU A 73 3.39 1.59 -18.84
CA GLU A 73 2.86 2.85 -19.38
C GLU A 73 2.95 3.99 -18.36
N GLN A 74 2.60 3.72 -17.09
CA GLN A 74 2.58 4.75 -16.06
C GLN A 74 3.93 5.08 -15.44
N LEU A 75 4.88 4.14 -15.46
CA LEU A 75 6.22 4.27 -14.92
C LEU A 75 7.28 3.90 -15.97
N PRO A 76 7.39 4.69 -17.07
CA PRO A 76 8.34 4.40 -18.15
C PRO A 76 9.81 4.49 -17.71
N GLU A 77 10.10 5.14 -16.57
CA GLU A 77 11.44 5.25 -16.00
C GLU A 77 11.94 3.94 -15.39
N ILE A 78 11.03 3.03 -15.01
CA ILE A 78 11.39 1.75 -14.41
C ILE A 78 11.78 0.74 -15.48
N PRO A 79 12.97 0.11 -15.37
CA PRO A 79 13.36 -0.95 -16.30
C PRO A 79 12.33 -2.07 -16.35
N SER A 80 12.01 -2.55 -17.55
CA SER A 80 10.97 -3.57 -17.76
C SER A 80 11.20 -4.84 -16.93
N ASP A 81 12.46 -5.22 -16.69
CA ASP A 81 12.82 -6.39 -15.87
C ASP A 81 12.60 -6.17 -14.37
N ASN A 82 12.33 -4.95 -13.96
CA ASN A 82 11.99 -4.59 -12.58
C ASN A 82 10.47 -4.54 -12.33
N ILE A 83 9.67 -4.71 -13.37
CA ILE A 83 8.21 -4.82 -13.26
C ILE A 83 7.84 -6.30 -13.29
N ILE A 84 7.50 -6.82 -12.11
CA ILE A 84 7.31 -8.25 -11.88
C ILE A 84 5.80 -8.55 -11.85
N GLY A 85 5.36 -9.40 -12.78
CA GLY A 85 3.97 -9.84 -12.86
C GLY A 85 3.72 -11.13 -12.08
N GLU A 86 2.94 -11.07 -11.01
CA GLU A 86 2.48 -12.24 -10.26
C GLU A 86 1.42 -12.98 -11.09
N PRO A 87 1.63 -14.27 -11.42
CA PRO A 87 0.71 -15.00 -12.30
C PRO A 87 -0.63 -15.33 -11.64
N ILE A 88 -0.64 -15.47 -10.31
CA ILE A 88 -1.81 -15.81 -9.48
C ILE A 88 -1.75 -14.97 -8.20
N ARG A 89 -2.88 -14.53 -7.70
CA ARG A 89 -2.94 -13.83 -6.41
C ARG A 89 -2.69 -14.81 -5.26
N ARG A 90 -1.66 -14.55 -4.45
CA ARG A 90 -1.26 -15.35 -3.28
C ARG A 90 -1.06 -14.50 -2.03
N ASP A 91 -1.65 -13.29 -2.03
CA ASP A 91 -1.52 -12.31 -0.95
C ASP A 91 -0.08 -11.81 -0.73
N THR A 92 0.14 -10.94 0.26
CA THR A 92 1.36 -10.14 0.38
C THR A 92 2.60 -10.93 0.81
N ALA A 93 2.46 -12.09 1.49
CA ALA A 93 3.62 -12.88 1.87
C ALA A 93 4.36 -13.48 0.66
N ALA A 94 3.62 -13.94 -0.36
CA ALA A 94 4.21 -14.44 -1.60
C ALA A 94 4.97 -13.34 -2.35
N ALA A 95 4.37 -12.15 -2.45
CA ALA A 95 4.97 -11.00 -3.11
C ALA A 95 6.23 -10.50 -2.37
N VAL A 96 6.19 -10.40 -1.03
CA VAL A 96 7.36 -10.02 -0.20
C VAL A 96 8.48 -11.06 -0.33
N CYS A 97 8.16 -12.34 -0.28
CA CYS A 97 9.12 -13.42 -0.45
C CYS A 97 9.81 -13.36 -1.83
N LEU A 98 9.01 -13.22 -2.89
CA LEU A 98 9.53 -13.08 -4.26
C LEU A 98 10.43 -11.84 -4.38
N ALA A 99 10.00 -10.70 -3.87
CA ALA A 99 10.77 -9.47 -3.88
C ALA A 99 12.09 -9.62 -3.13
N ALA A 100 12.08 -10.21 -1.92
CA ALA A 100 13.29 -10.42 -1.13
C ALA A 100 14.31 -11.33 -1.81
N LEU A 101 13.84 -12.44 -2.42
CA LEU A 101 14.67 -13.36 -3.19
C LEU A 101 15.30 -12.69 -4.43
N LEU A 102 14.50 -11.90 -5.17
CA LEU A 102 14.99 -11.14 -6.32
C LEU A 102 16.01 -10.08 -5.90
N CYS A 103 15.72 -9.33 -4.84
CA CYS A 103 16.63 -8.33 -4.30
C CYS A 103 17.95 -8.96 -3.86
N ARG A 104 17.89 -10.08 -3.14
CA ARG A 104 19.07 -10.83 -2.72
C ARG A 104 19.90 -11.31 -3.91
N LYS A 105 19.26 -11.87 -4.92
CA LYS A 105 19.94 -12.35 -6.14
C LYS A 105 20.60 -11.21 -6.93
N ARG A 106 19.92 -10.07 -7.08
CA ARG A 106 20.35 -8.98 -7.96
C ARG A 106 21.30 -8.00 -7.29
N PHE A 107 21.20 -7.81 -5.96
CA PHE A 107 21.89 -6.74 -5.22
C PHE A 107 22.66 -7.22 -3.98
N GLY A 108 22.75 -8.52 -3.74
CA GLY A 108 23.37 -9.11 -2.55
C GLY A 108 22.44 -9.07 -1.34
N ASN A 109 22.86 -8.49 -0.22
CA ASN A 109 21.99 -8.28 0.95
C ASN A 109 21.61 -6.81 1.09
N PRO A 110 20.73 -6.25 0.25
CA PRO A 110 20.30 -4.87 0.36
C PRO A 110 19.32 -4.68 1.52
N VAL A 111 19.18 -3.43 1.97
CA VAL A 111 18.03 -2.98 2.71
C VAL A 111 16.86 -2.82 1.72
N ILE A 112 15.73 -3.41 2.01
CA ILE A 112 14.53 -3.37 1.18
C ILE A 112 13.49 -2.50 1.88
N ALA A 113 13.03 -1.44 1.23
CA ALA A 113 11.84 -0.69 1.62
C ALA A 113 10.65 -1.18 0.81
N THR A 114 9.74 -1.90 1.44
CA THR A 114 8.49 -2.40 0.83
C THR A 114 7.38 -1.38 1.06
N LEU A 115 6.87 -0.80 -0.01
CA LEU A 115 5.89 0.29 0.00
C LEU A 115 4.60 -0.12 -0.71
N THR A 116 3.49 0.48 -0.31
CA THR A 116 2.19 0.30 -0.97
C THR A 116 2.02 1.30 -2.12
N ALA A 117 1.45 0.85 -3.23
CA ALA A 117 1.21 1.67 -4.42
C ALA A 117 -0.01 2.59 -4.32
N ASP A 118 -0.84 2.43 -3.29
CA ASP A 118 -2.21 2.96 -3.26
C ASP A 118 -2.53 3.83 -2.04
N HIS A 119 -1.50 4.22 -1.27
CA HIS A 119 -1.62 5.11 -0.11
C HIS A 119 -1.20 6.54 -0.45
N VAL A 120 -1.81 7.51 0.24
CA VAL A 120 -1.38 8.91 0.25
C VAL A 120 -0.54 9.17 1.47
N ILE A 121 0.62 9.81 1.25
CA ILE A 121 1.59 10.12 2.30
C ILE A 121 2.15 11.52 2.05
N GLU A 122 2.02 12.40 3.03
CA GLU A 122 2.45 13.79 2.96
C GLU A 122 2.88 14.31 4.34
N PRO A 123 3.87 15.23 4.45
CA PRO A 123 4.73 15.66 3.35
C PRO A 123 5.78 14.61 2.97
N VAL A 124 6.23 14.63 1.72
CA VAL A 124 7.15 13.63 1.15
C VAL A 124 8.52 13.63 1.84
N ASP A 125 9.05 14.78 2.17
CA ASP A 125 10.36 14.93 2.83
C ASP A 125 10.39 14.27 4.21
N LEU A 126 9.34 14.41 5.00
CA LEU A 126 9.21 13.76 6.30
C LEU A 126 9.13 12.23 6.16
N PHE A 127 8.36 11.74 5.18
CA PHE A 127 8.32 10.32 4.86
C PHE A 127 9.71 9.80 4.47
N GLN A 128 10.43 10.50 3.59
CA GLN A 128 11.77 10.11 3.14
C GLN A 128 12.77 10.06 4.31
N ARG A 129 12.75 11.03 5.20
CA ARG A 129 13.59 11.04 6.39
C ARG A 129 13.29 9.85 7.30
N THR A 130 12.01 9.57 7.55
CA THR A 130 11.57 8.42 8.37
C THR A 130 11.98 7.09 7.73
N LEU A 131 11.82 6.95 6.41
CA LEU A 131 12.22 5.77 5.66
C LEU A 131 13.74 5.55 5.73
N LEU A 132 14.54 6.60 5.51
CA LEU A 132 16.00 6.50 5.56
C LEU A 132 16.50 6.22 6.98
N SER A 133 15.86 6.74 8.01
CA SER A 133 16.18 6.41 9.40
C SER A 133 15.94 4.92 9.68
N ALA A 134 14.77 4.37 9.33
CA ALA A 134 14.51 2.94 9.44
C ALA A 134 15.50 2.10 8.61
N ALA A 135 15.86 2.57 7.41
CA ALA A 135 16.77 1.86 6.51
C ALA A 135 18.23 1.81 7.03
N ARG A 136 18.67 2.82 7.78
CA ARG A 136 19.97 2.77 8.47
C ARG A 136 19.96 1.81 9.65
N ARG A 137 18.86 1.79 10.41
CA ARG A 137 18.74 0.96 11.63
C ARG A 137 18.52 -0.53 11.36
N ALA A 138 17.81 -0.88 10.28
CA ALA A 138 17.47 -2.27 9.98
C ALA A 138 18.68 -3.20 9.95
N PRO A 139 19.79 -2.92 9.24
CA PRO A 139 20.96 -3.80 9.24
C PRO A 139 21.71 -3.84 10.58
N GLU A 140 21.61 -2.79 11.40
CA GLU A 140 22.27 -2.74 12.72
C GLU A 140 21.56 -3.61 13.75
N THR A 141 20.24 -3.68 13.68
CA THR A 141 19.40 -4.38 14.67
C THR A 141 18.99 -5.79 14.23
N GLY A 142 19.08 -6.11 12.93
CA GLY A 142 18.43 -7.28 12.34
C GLY A 142 16.91 -7.22 12.47
N GLY A 143 16.33 -6.01 12.66
CA GLY A 143 14.92 -5.79 12.92
C GLY A 143 14.09 -5.70 11.66
N LEU A 144 12.84 -6.18 11.77
CA LEU A 144 11.80 -5.96 10.76
C LEU A 144 11.04 -4.68 11.11
N TYR A 145 11.38 -3.58 10.46
CA TYR A 145 10.77 -2.26 10.73
C TYR A 145 9.44 -2.10 10.04
N THR A 146 8.46 -1.54 10.75
CA THR A 146 7.21 -1.01 10.18
C THR A 146 6.98 0.43 10.63
N PHE A 147 6.15 1.17 9.90
CA PHE A 147 5.84 2.57 10.18
C PHE A 147 4.56 2.66 11.01
N GLY A 148 4.69 3.17 12.22
CA GLY A 148 3.58 3.34 13.16
C GLY A 148 2.92 4.70 12.99
N ILE A 149 1.64 4.71 12.64
CA ILE A 149 0.82 5.91 12.44
C ILE A 149 -0.04 6.14 13.69
N GLU A 150 -0.09 7.37 14.18
CA GLU A 150 -0.92 7.71 15.34
C GLU A 150 -2.41 7.51 15.03
N PRO A 151 -3.14 6.72 15.84
CA PRO A 151 -4.55 6.43 15.58
C PRO A 151 -5.43 7.64 15.86
N THR A 152 -6.27 8.03 14.92
CA THR A 152 -7.28 9.10 15.09
C THR A 152 -8.67 8.56 15.38
N SER A 153 -8.88 7.24 15.26
CA SER A 153 -10.16 6.56 15.47
C SER A 153 -9.98 5.07 15.77
N PRO A 154 -10.95 4.35 16.33
CA PRO A 154 -10.87 2.91 16.55
C PRO A 154 -11.18 2.13 15.26
N ALA A 155 -10.34 2.29 14.22
CA ALA A 155 -10.49 1.64 12.94
C ALA A 155 -10.29 0.11 13.05
N THR A 156 -11.22 -0.68 12.53
CA THR A 156 -11.14 -2.15 12.51
C THR A 156 -10.54 -2.70 11.20
N GLY A 157 -10.29 -1.81 10.23
CA GLY A 157 -9.69 -2.16 8.94
C GLY A 157 -8.16 -2.20 8.94
N TYR A 158 -7.52 -1.72 10.01
CA TYR A 158 -6.07 -1.61 10.12
C TYR A 158 -5.47 -2.57 11.15
N GLY A 159 -4.19 -2.89 10.96
CA GLY A 159 -3.38 -3.53 11.99
C GLY A 159 -2.98 -2.53 13.09
N TYR A 160 -2.78 -3.01 14.29
CA TYR A 160 -2.34 -2.24 15.45
C TYR A 160 -1.00 -2.74 15.97
N LEU A 161 -0.13 -1.80 16.33
CA LEU A 161 1.25 -1.98 16.79
C LEU A 161 1.36 -1.48 18.22
N GLU A 162 1.57 -2.37 19.22
CA GLU A 162 1.84 -1.96 20.59
C GLU A 162 3.32 -1.60 20.75
N ARG A 163 3.59 -0.31 20.96
CA ARG A 163 4.96 0.20 21.19
C ARG A 163 5.51 -0.30 22.52
N GLY A 164 6.73 -0.82 22.49
CA GLY A 164 7.52 -1.22 23.63
C GLY A 164 8.50 -0.13 24.09
N ILE A 165 9.72 -0.52 24.41
CA ILE A 165 10.77 0.41 24.80
C ILE A 165 11.27 1.18 23.59
N GLN A 166 11.64 2.44 23.81
CA GLN A 166 12.33 3.26 22.82
C GLN A 166 13.79 2.79 22.72
N ILE A 167 14.18 2.35 21.52
CA ILE A 167 15.52 1.78 21.27
C ILE A 167 16.48 2.79 20.62
N ALA A 168 15.97 3.83 20.00
CA ALA A 168 16.78 4.90 19.42
C ALA A 168 15.95 6.18 19.14
N VAL A 169 16.65 7.29 18.97
CA VAL A 169 16.15 8.53 18.37
C VAL A 169 17.20 8.99 17.36
N GLU A 170 16.85 9.13 16.09
CA GLU A 170 17.73 9.59 15.02
C GLU A 170 17.09 10.77 14.29
N ASP A 171 17.76 11.91 14.28
CA ASP A 171 17.28 13.14 13.65
C ASP A 171 15.84 13.52 14.11
N GLY A 172 15.52 13.26 15.38
CA GLY A 172 14.20 13.46 15.97
C GLY A 172 13.19 12.35 15.68
N ILE A 173 13.57 11.30 14.97
CA ILE A 173 12.70 10.15 14.64
C ILE A 173 12.91 9.06 15.69
N GLU A 174 11.83 8.66 16.33
CA GLU A 174 11.83 7.67 17.40
C GLU A 174 11.63 6.25 16.88
N HIS A 175 12.41 5.31 17.44
CA HIS A 175 12.34 3.89 17.13
C HIS A 175 12.00 3.09 18.38
N TYR A 176 11.11 2.12 18.24
CA TYR A 176 10.61 1.31 19.35
C TYR A 176 10.74 -0.19 19.02
N GLU A 177 11.01 -1.00 20.03
CA GLU A 177 10.66 -2.42 19.98
C GLU A 177 9.13 -2.55 19.88
N LEU A 178 8.66 -3.58 19.21
CA LEU A 178 7.24 -3.89 19.16
C LEU A 178 6.91 -4.99 20.17
N LEU A 179 5.98 -4.71 21.09
CA LEU A 179 5.45 -5.71 22.03
C LEU A 179 4.41 -6.62 21.38
N ARG A 180 3.62 -6.07 20.48
CA ARG A 180 2.54 -6.80 19.82
C ARG A 180 2.23 -6.20 18.45
N PHE A 181 2.01 -7.09 17.50
CA PHE A 181 1.39 -6.79 16.22
C PHE A 181 0.04 -7.48 16.19
N LYS A 182 -1.05 -6.75 15.92
CA LYS A 182 -2.41 -7.31 15.85
C LYS A 182 -3.14 -6.80 14.60
N GLU A 183 -3.36 -7.68 13.65
CA GLU A 183 -4.05 -7.36 12.40
C GLU A 183 -5.57 -7.36 12.61
N LYS A 184 -6.24 -6.29 12.19
CA LYS A 184 -7.69 -6.12 12.12
C LYS A 184 -8.45 -6.59 13.36
N PRO A 185 -8.29 -5.92 14.51
CA PRO A 185 -9.00 -6.27 15.74
C PRO A 185 -10.51 -6.01 15.59
N ASP A 186 -11.30 -6.57 16.50
CA ASP A 186 -12.69 -6.14 16.64
C ASP A 186 -12.80 -4.73 17.20
N LEU A 187 -14.00 -4.14 17.12
CA LEU A 187 -14.23 -2.74 17.52
C LEU A 187 -13.94 -2.49 18.99
N GLU A 188 -14.22 -3.45 19.87
CA GLU A 188 -13.99 -3.28 21.30
C GLU A 188 -12.49 -3.24 21.61
N ALA A 189 -11.70 -4.16 21.04
CA ALA A 189 -10.26 -4.14 21.14
C ALA A 189 -9.65 -2.86 20.53
N ALA A 190 -10.14 -2.42 19.36
CA ALA A 190 -9.68 -1.20 18.72
C ALA A 190 -9.89 0.04 19.60
N ARG A 191 -11.06 0.16 20.27
CA ARG A 191 -11.35 1.23 21.25
C ARG A 191 -10.36 1.21 22.42
N GLN A 192 -10.09 0.02 22.97
CA GLN A 192 -9.13 -0.14 24.08
C GLN A 192 -7.72 0.23 23.65
N TYR A 193 -7.30 -0.14 22.44
CA TYR A 193 -5.98 0.20 21.90
C TYR A 193 -5.81 1.71 21.77
N VAL A 194 -6.77 2.40 21.16
CA VAL A 194 -6.74 3.87 21.02
C VAL A 194 -6.75 4.55 22.40
N ALA A 195 -7.64 4.14 23.31
CA ALA A 195 -7.74 4.72 24.66
C ALA A 195 -6.47 4.55 25.50
N SER A 196 -5.67 3.49 25.25
CA SER A 196 -4.43 3.25 25.99
C SER A 196 -3.29 4.20 25.61
N GLY A 197 -3.30 4.84 24.44
CA GLY A 197 -2.25 5.70 23.90
C GLY A 197 -0.93 4.97 23.57
N ARG A 198 -0.90 3.63 23.66
CA ARG A 198 0.31 2.83 23.41
C ARG A 198 0.37 2.21 22.02
N PHE A 199 -0.72 2.26 21.28
CA PHE A 199 -0.82 1.61 19.98
C PHE A 199 -0.76 2.63 18.84
N CYS A 200 -0.10 2.22 17.76
CA CYS A 200 -0.14 2.89 16.46
C CYS A 200 -0.86 2.00 15.45
N TRP A 201 -1.36 2.58 14.36
CA TRP A 201 -1.77 1.80 13.19
C TRP A 201 -0.55 1.29 12.42
N ASN A 202 -0.65 0.09 11.88
CA ASN A 202 0.29 -0.43 10.89
C ASN A 202 0.02 0.19 9.53
N SER A 203 1.01 0.84 8.95
CA SER A 203 0.89 1.44 7.61
C SER A 203 0.91 0.43 6.47
N GLY A 204 1.29 -0.82 6.74
CA GLY A 204 1.54 -1.83 5.70
C GLY A 204 2.80 -1.58 4.87
N MET A 205 3.68 -0.70 5.34
CA MET A 205 5.01 -0.45 4.76
C MET A 205 6.08 -1.00 5.69
N PHE A 206 7.16 -1.54 5.11
CA PHE A 206 8.18 -2.25 5.87
C PHE A 206 9.58 -1.93 5.38
N VAL A 207 10.57 -2.02 6.30
CA VAL A 207 11.98 -1.90 5.99
C VAL A 207 12.74 -3.01 6.73
N TRP A 208 13.56 -3.76 6.00
CA TRP A 208 14.37 -4.87 6.50
C TRP A 208 15.56 -5.16 5.57
N THR A 209 16.53 -5.92 6.01
CA THR A 209 17.50 -6.49 5.07
C THR A 209 16.90 -7.69 4.32
N ALA A 210 17.40 -7.99 3.13
CA ALA A 210 16.94 -9.16 2.37
C ALA A 210 17.11 -10.45 3.19
N ASP A 211 18.23 -10.59 3.91
CA ASP A 211 18.52 -11.79 4.69
C ASP A 211 17.62 -11.90 5.93
N ASP A 212 17.31 -10.79 6.64
CA ASP A 212 16.47 -10.84 7.83
C ASP A 212 15.04 -11.23 7.51
N ILE A 213 14.44 -10.65 6.47
CA ILE A 213 13.08 -11.05 6.08
C ILE A 213 13.03 -12.48 5.53
N LEU A 214 14.03 -12.90 4.75
CA LEU A 214 14.09 -14.29 4.24
C LEU A 214 14.23 -15.29 5.38
N LYS A 215 15.02 -14.99 6.42
CA LYS A 215 15.14 -15.83 7.62
C LYS A 215 13.81 -16.02 8.35
N GLU A 216 13.02 -14.96 8.53
CA GLU A 216 11.71 -15.06 9.18
C GLU A 216 10.68 -15.75 8.24
N LEU A 217 10.75 -15.52 6.92
CA LEU A 217 9.95 -16.25 5.94
C LEU A 217 10.28 -17.75 5.93
N GLU A 218 11.56 -18.12 5.98
CA GLU A 218 11.98 -19.53 6.03
C GLU A 218 11.48 -20.23 7.29
N LYS A 219 11.45 -19.52 8.42
CA LYS A 219 10.94 -20.03 9.70
C LYS A 219 9.43 -20.22 9.74
N HIS A 220 8.66 -19.29 9.15
CA HIS A 220 7.20 -19.25 9.27
C HIS A 220 6.45 -19.72 8.02
N LEU A 221 7.07 -19.63 6.85
CA LEU A 221 6.52 -19.96 5.53
C LEU A 221 7.57 -20.67 4.66
N PRO A 222 8.14 -21.81 5.12
CA PRO A 222 9.24 -22.48 4.43
C PRO A 222 8.91 -22.91 3.00
N ASP A 223 7.66 -23.30 2.73
CA ASP A 223 7.23 -23.71 1.39
C ASP A 223 7.28 -22.53 0.41
N HIS A 224 6.91 -21.31 0.85
CA HIS A 224 7.02 -20.11 0.02
C HIS A 224 8.47 -19.84 -0.38
N VAL A 225 9.40 -19.92 0.58
CA VAL A 225 10.82 -19.69 0.29
C VAL A 225 11.37 -20.75 -0.64
N LYS A 226 11.05 -22.02 -0.40
CA LYS A 226 11.53 -23.16 -1.22
C LYS A 226 11.07 -23.03 -2.67
N ASP A 227 9.77 -22.85 -2.89
CA ASP A 227 9.20 -22.89 -4.24
C ASP A 227 9.58 -21.63 -5.04
N LEU A 228 9.53 -20.45 -4.41
CA LEU A 228 9.97 -19.20 -5.06
C LEU A 228 11.47 -19.12 -5.28
N SER A 229 12.32 -19.69 -4.39
CA SER A 229 13.76 -19.76 -4.60
C SER A 229 14.09 -20.52 -5.88
N THR A 230 13.39 -21.63 -6.16
CA THR A 230 13.56 -22.40 -7.40
C THR A 230 13.20 -21.53 -8.62
N ALA A 231 12.05 -20.85 -8.58
CA ALA A 231 11.62 -19.97 -9.68
C ALA A 231 12.63 -18.84 -9.93
N VAL A 232 13.13 -18.20 -8.88
CA VAL A 232 14.07 -17.07 -8.96
C VAL A 232 15.40 -17.48 -9.64
N THR A 233 15.78 -18.76 -9.68
CA THR A 233 16.96 -19.18 -10.44
C THR A 233 16.84 -18.84 -11.94
N PHE A 234 15.63 -18.81 -12.47
CA PHE A 234 15.30 -18.48 -13.86
C PHE A 234 15.08 -16.99 -14.13
N ASP A 235 15.30 -16.11 -13.12
CA ASP A 235 15.16 -14.66 -13.31
C ASP A 235 15.93 -14.16 -14.53
N LYS A 236 15.27 -13.34 -15.37
CA LYS A 236 15.78 -12.80 -16.65
C LYS A 236 16.11 -13.86 -17.72
N THR A 237 15.52 -15.05 -17.64
CA THR A 237 15.61 -16.07 -18.69
C THR A 237 14.26 -16.27 -19.39
N PRO A 238 14.20 -16.91 -20.58
CA PRO A 238 12.93 -17.23 -21.25
C PRO A 238 11.99 -18.12 -20.40
N GLN A 239 12.53 -18.90 -19.46
CA GLN A 239 11.79 -19.82 -18.59
C GLN A 239 11.14 -19.11 -17.39
N TRP A 240 11.45 -17.84 -17.15
CA TRP A 240 11.00 -17.09 -15.98
C TRP A 240 9.50 -17.18 -15.73
N ASN A 241 8.68 -16.84 -16.72
CA ASN A 241 7.21 -16.79 -16.54
C ASN A 241 6.62 -18.17 -16.22
N GLN A 242 7.16 -19.23 -16.83
CA GLN A 242 6.70 -20.59 -16.55
C GLN A 242 7.09 -21.05 -15.15
N ALA A 243 8.34 -20.85 -14.76
CA ALA A 243 8.85 -21.21 -13.43
C ALA A 243 8.10 -20.45 -12.32
N LEU A 244 7.81 -19.16 -12.55
CA LEU A 244 7.06 -18.35 -11.61
C LEU A 244 5.62 -18.84 -11.48
N LYS A 245 4.96 -19.21 -12.59
CA LYS A 245 3.61 -19.76 -12.57
C LYS A 245 3.54 -21.08 -11.78
N GLU A 246 4.45 -22.00 -12.05
CA GLU A 246 4.53 -23.29 -11.35
C GLU A 246 4.74 -23.11 -9.84
N ALA A 247 5.63 -22.19 -9.43
CA ALA A 247 5.84 -21.88 -8.03
C ALA A 247 4.57 -21.31 -7.38
N PHE A 248 3.92 -20.32 -8.02
CA PHE A 248 2.70 -19.68 -7.46
C PHE A 248 1.51 -20.63 -7.37
N GLU A 249 1.40 -21.66 -8.20
CA GLU A 249 0.35 -22.69 -8.11
C GLU A 249 0.46 -23.49 -6.80
N LEU A 250 1.67 -23.67 -6.27
CA LEU A 250 1.92 -24.41 -5.02
C LEU A 250 1.66 -23.59 -3.75
N LEU A 251 1.75 -22.24 -3.84
CA LEU A 251 1.65 -21.38 -2.66
C LEU A 251 0.21 -21.28 -2.14
N HIS A 252 0.04 -21.30 -0.84
CA HIS A 252 -1.21 -20.90 -0.20
C HIS A 252 -1.26 -19.37 0.04
N PRO A 253 -2.43 -18.73 -0.11
CA PRO A 253 -2.56 -17.29 0.11
C PRO A 253 -2.51 -16.96 1.60
N VAL A 254 -1.61 -16.03 1.96
CA VAL A 254 -1.47 -15.49 3.32
C VAL A 254 -0.83 -14.10 3.24
N SER A 255 -1.29 -13.14 4.06
CA SER A 255 -0.63 -11.85 4.14
C SER A 255 0.69 -11.94 4.92
N ILE A 256 1.62 -11.04 4.64
CA ILE A 256 2.89 -10.93 5.39
C ILE A 256 2.61 -10.63 6.86
N ASP A 257 1.55 -9.88 7.15
CA ASP A 257 1.12 -9.52 8.49
C ASP A 257 0.80 -10.75 9.34
N TYR A 258 -0.10 -11.62 8.86
CA TYR A 258 -0.45 -12.88 9.53
C TYR A 258 0.62 -13.95 9.40
N GLY A 259 1.29 -14.00 8.25
CA GLY A 259 2.30 -15.02 7.95
C GLY A 259 3.56 -14.88 8.79
N VAL A 260 4.03 -13.65 8.97
CA VAL A 260 5.32 -13.34 9.58
C VAL A 260 5.21 -12.31 10.70
N MET A 261 4.63 -11.11 10.44
CA MET A 261 4.76 -9.97 11.35
C MET A 261 4.12 -10.19 12.73
N GLU A 262 2.99 -10.88 12.82
CA GLU A 262 2.36 -11.25 14.10
C GLU A 262 3.19 -12.30 14.90
N LYS A 263 4.13 -13.03 14.24
CA LYS A 263 4.88 -14.15 14.81
C LYS A 263 6.35 -13.84 15.11
N ALA A 264 6.91 -12.90 14.34
CA ALA A 264 8.31 -12.50 14.48
C ALA A 264 8.54 -11.75 15.80
N LYS A 265 9.70 -11.97 16.41
CA LYS A 265 10.07 -11.37 17.71
C LYS A 265 10.96 -10.15 17.60
N ASN A 266 11.54 -9.94 16.42
CA ASN A 266 12.46 -8.84 16.11
C ASN A 266 11.79 -7.72 15.32
N VAL A 267 10.49 -7.49 15.55
CA VAL A 267 9.77 -6.40 14.91
C VAL A 267 10.03 -5.09 15.63
N CYS A 268 10.33 -4.06 14.86
CA CYS A 268 10.54 -2.69 15.34
C CYS A 268 9.52 -1.74 14.68
N CYS A 269 9.16 -0.69 15.40
CA CYS A 269 8.29 0.36 14.92
C CYS A 269 9.08 1.67 14.82
N VAL A 270 9.03 2.36 13.68
CA VAL A 270 9.46 3.75 13.56
C VAL A 270 8.25 4.66 13.69
N ALA A 271 8.29 5.61 14.61
CA ALA A 271 7.22 6.60 14.78
C ALA A 271 7.15 7.49 13.53
N SER A 272 5.95 7.68 13.03
CA SER A 272 5.71 8.38 11.76
C SER A 272 4.77 9.56 11.98
N GLU A 273 5.29 10.77 11.81
CA GLU A 273 4.54 12.03 11.97
C GLU A 273 3.97 12.56 10.65
N PHE A 274 4.24 11.89 9.54
CA PHE A 274 3.64 12.24 8.26
C PHE A 274 2.16 11.82 8.22
N LEU A 275 1.35 12.56 7.48
CA LEU A 275 -0.02 12.18 7.18
C LEU A 275 0.00 10.90 6.33
N TRP A 276 -0.74 9.90 6.77
CA TRP A 276 -0.92 8.65 6.05
C TRP A 276 -2.41 8.34 5.88
N HIS A 277 -2.80 7.93 4.70
CA HIS A 277 -4.15 7.52 4.40
C HIS A 277 -4.18 6.38 3.39
N ASP A 278 -4.91 5.32 3.70
CA ASP A 278 -5.05 4.15 2.80
C ASP A 278 -6.00 4.38 1.62
N VAL A 279 -6.70 5.52 1.60
CA VAL A 279 -7.70 5.88 0.56
C VAL A 279 -8.66 4.71 0.30
N GLY A 280 -9.37 4.27 1.34
CA GLY A 280 -10.13 3.02 1.36
C GLY A 280 -11.42 3.00 0.51
N GLY A 281 -11.90 4.15 0.03
CA GLY A 281 -13.13 4.27 -0.77
C GLY A 281 -13.51 5.73 -1.01
N TRP A 282 -14.67 5.96 -1.60
CA TRP A 282 -15.13 7.29 -2.03
C TRP A 282 -15.14 8.34 -0.91
N LEU A 283 -15.49 7.97 0.32
CA LEU A 283 -15.52 8.92 1.45
C LEU A 283 -14.13 9.45 1.81
N ALA A 284 -13.07 8.72 1.48
CA ALA A 284 -11.71 9.17 1.71
C ALA A 284 -11.37 10.47 0.93
N LEU A 285 -12.07 10.75 -0.17
CA LEU A 285 -11.83 11.95 -0.96
C LEU A 285 -12.10 13.24 -0.19
N GLN A 286 -12.92 13.22 0.86
CA GLN A 286 -13.16 14.36 1.74
C GLN A 286 -11.87 14.87 2.43
N ASN A 287 -10.86 14.02 2.57
CA ASN A 287 -9.58 14.41 3.15
C ASN A 287 -8.64 15.13 2.15
N PHE A 288 -8.96 15.10 0.85
CA PHE A 288 -8.06 15.56 -0.21
C PHE A 288 -8.69 16.60 -1.16
N LEU A 289 -10.01 16.72 -1.16
CA LEU A 289 -10.73 17.70 -1.95
C LEU A 289 -11.16 18.87 -1.04
N PRO A 290 -11.13 20.11 -1.54
CA PRO A 290 -11.69 21.22 -0.79
C PRO A 290 -13.20 21.10 -0.69
N ALA A 291 -13.77 21.44 0.46
CA ALA A 291 -15.19 21.60 0.63
C ALA A 291 -15.65 22.95 0.07
N ASP A 292 -16.83 23.01 -0.54
CA ASP A 292 -17.52 24.27 -0.81
C ASP A 292 -18.18 24.83 0.48
N GLU A 293 -18.86 25.98 0.39
CA GLU A 293 -19.51 26.64 1.53
C GLU A 293 -20.63 25.80 2.16
N THR A 294 -21.13 24.81 1.45
CA THR A 294 -22.21 23.91 1.88
C THR A 294 -21.74 22.50 2.24
N GLY A 295 -20.41 22.30 2.31
CA GLY A 295 -19.80 21.03 2.71
C GLY A 295 -19.75 19.98 1.60
N ASN A 296 -19.97 20.34 0.34
CA ASN A 296 -19.79 19.40 -0.76
C ASN A 296 -18.31 19.33 -1.18
N TYR A 297 -17.82 18.13 -1.45
CA TYR A 297 -16.48 17.85 -1.95
C TYR A 297 -16.59 17.43 -3.39
N CYS A 298 -16.18 18.29 -4.32
CA CYS A 298 -16.39 18.08 -5.75
C CYS A 298 -15.06 17.91 -6.49
N ARG A 299 -14.98 16.90 -7.34
CA ARG A 299 -14.01 16.81 -8.43
C ARG A 299 -14.76 16.76 -9.75
N GLY A 300 -14.39 17.63 -10.71
CA GLY A 300 -15.15 17.94 -11.90
C GLY A 300 -16.15 19.07 -11.68
N GLU A 301 -16.88 19.46 -12.73
CA GLU A 301 -17.84 20.54 -12.64
C GLU A 301 -19.14 20.07 -11.97
N ALA A 302 -19.56 20.75 -10.90
CA ALA A 302 -20.79 20.46 -10.19
C ALA A 302 -21.54 21.76 -9.88
N LEU A 303 -22.83 21.83 -10.27
CA LEU A 303 -23.75 22.90 -9.91
C LEU A 303 -24.66 22.41 -8.79
N THR A 304 -24.72 23.15 -7.68
CA THR A 304 -25.46 22.76 -6.49
C THR A 304 -26.54 23.79 -6.13
N LEU A 305 -27.75 23.34 -5.78
CA LEU A 305 -28.84 24.15 -5.25
C LEU A 305 -29.46 23.39 -4.08
N ASP A 306 -29.43 23.96 -2.87
CA ASP A 306 -29.92 23.31 -1.65
C ASP A 306 -29.33 21.88 -1.47
N ALA A 307 -28.06 21.68 -1.90
CA ALA A 307 -27.34 20.42 -1.81
C ALA A 307 -26.17 20.56 -0.81
N THR A 308 -26.10 19.66 0.19
CA THR A 308 -25.13 19.77 1.30
C THR A 308 -24.43 18.45 1.59
N ASP A 309 -23.20 18.54 2.06
CA ASP A 309 -22.44 17.39 2.58
C ASP A 309 -22.30 16.23 1.57
N ASN A 310 -22.22 16.48 0.26
CA ASN A 310 -22.08 15.45 -0.75
C ASN A 310 -20.60 15.25 -1.13
N VAL A 311 -20.27 14.05 -1.62
CA VAL A 311 -19.01 13.74 -2.33
C VAL A 311 -19.34 13.49 -3.80
N VAL A 312 -18.83 14.35 -4.66
CA VAL A 312 -19.15 14.36 -6.09
C VAL A 312 -17.87 14.12 -6.87
N PHE A 313 -17.89 13.16 -7.77
CA PHE A 313 -16.75 12.85 -8.63
C PHE A 313 -17.22 12.68 -10.05
N CYS A 314 -16.78 13.56 -10.94
CA CYS A 314 -16.93 13.43 -12.39
C CYS A 314 -15.57 13.17 -13.01
N GLU A 315 -15.42 12.03 -13.73
CA GLU A 315 -14.16 11.69 -14.39
C GLU A 315 -13.89 12.57 -15.60
N ASP A 316 -14.95 12.84 -16.38
CA ASP A 316 -14.85 13.67 -17.58
C ASP A 316 -14.96 15.17 -17.21
N PRO A 317 -13.94 15.98 -17.50
CA PRO A 317 -13.95 17.40 -17.20
C PRO A 317 -14.97 18.20 -18.02
N ASP A 318 -15.46 17.67 -19.14
CA ASP A 318 -16.43 18.34 -20.01
C ASP A 318 -17.89 18.01 -19.62
N GLU A 319 -18.09 17.09 -18.65
CA GLU A 319 -19.43 16.78 -18.12
C GLU A 319 -19.72 17.61 -16.86
N THR A 320 -20.93 18.17 -16.78
CA THR A 320 -21.43 18.91 -15.61
C THR A 320 -22.44 18.09 -14.84
N MET A 321 -22.26 17.95 -13.51
CA MET A 321 -23.24 17.34 -12.63
C MET A 321 -24.08 18.40 -11.93
N VAL A 322 -25.39 18.19 -11.83
CA VAL A 322 -26.33 19.10 -11.15
C VAL A 322 -26.97 18.39 -9.96
N LEU A 323 -26.85 18.96 -8.78
CA LEU A 323 -27.43 18.44 -7.53
C LEU A 323 -28.40 19.46 -6.95
N ILE A 324 -29.67 19.05 -6.77
CA ILE A 324 -30.73 19.94 -6.25
C ILE A 324 -31.42 19.24 -5.06
N GLY A 325 -31.43 19.88 -3.88
CA GLY A 325 -32.18 19.43 -2.70
C GLY A 325 -31.72 18.08 -2.14
N VAL A 326 -30.44 17.72 -2.31
CA VAL A 326 -29.88 16.42 -1.87
C VAL A 326 -28.81 16.59 -0.82
N LYS A 327 -28.67 15.59 0.04
CA LYS A 327 -27.74 15.62 1.18
C LYS A 327 -27.10 14.26 1.43
N ASP A 328 -25.85 14.28 1.95
CA ASP A 328 -25.12 13.11 2.42
C ASP A 328 -24.96 12.01 1.33
N LEU A 329 -24.82 12.39 0.07
CA LEU A 329 -24.64 11.46 -1.04
C LEU A 329 -23.18 11.33 -1.47
N VAL A 330 -22.86 10.16 -2.01
CA VAL A 330 -21.73 9.92 -2.91
C VAL A 330 -22.29 9.79 -4.31
N VAL A 331 -21.89 10.69 -5.20
CA VAL A 331 -22.32 10.73 -6.62
C VAL A 331 -21.07 10.64 -7.48
N VAL A 332 -20.98 9.59 -8.29
CA VAL A 332 -19.81 9.33 -9.13
C VAL A 332 -20.26 9.08 -10.57
N ARG A 333 -19.63 9.78 -11.50
CA ARG A 333 -19.81 9.59 -12.94
C ARG A 333 -18.48 9.20 -13.57
N SER A 334 -18.45 8.05 -14.25
CA SER A 334 -17.27 7.55 -14.99
C SER A 334 -17.74 6.82 -16.25
N GLY A 335 -17.34 7.32 -17.40
CA GLY A 335 -17.78 6.82 -18.71
C GLY A 335 -19.31 6.73 -18.82
N SER A 336 -19.84 5.55 -19.11
CA SER A 336 -21.30 5.30 -19.19
C SER A 336 -21.96 4.95 -17.85
N MET A 337 -21.19 4.90 -16.74
CA MET A 337 -21.69 4.42 -15.45
C MET A 337 -21.85 5.56 -14.44
N THR A 338 -22.90 5.46 -13.63
CA THR A 338 -23.14 6.39 -12.52
C THR A 338 -23.43 5.62 -11.25
N LEU A 339 -22.73 5.99 -10.18
CA LEU A 339 -23.01 5.55 -8.81
C LEU A 339 -23.72 6.67 -8.06
N ILE A 340 -24.83 6.38 -7.40
CA ILE A 340 -25.46 7.25 -6.40
C ILE A 340 -25.75 6.41 -5.19
N THR A 341 -25.21 6.80 -4.05
CA THR A 341 -25.42 6.12 -2.77
C THR A 341 -25.40 7.11 -1.63
N HIS A 342 -26.10 6.82 -0.52
CA HIS A 342 -25.92 7.54 0.73
C HIS A 342 -24.54 7.25 1.33
N LYS A 343 -23.91 8.23 1.98
CA LYS A 343 -22.57 8.08 2.59
C LYS A 343 -22.50 6.86 3.52
N ASP A 344 -23.51 6.64 4.35
CA ASP A 344 -23.58 5.51 5.30
C ASP A 344 -23.63 4.14 4.60
N ARG A 345 -23.96 4.11 3.32
CA ARG A 345 -24.08 2.90 2.52
C ARG A 345 -22.95 2.72 1.49
N ALA A 346 -21.98 3.64 1.49
CA ALA A 346 -20.89 3.62 0.51
C ALA A 346 -20.08 2.29 0.52
N GLU A 347 -19.97 1.64 1.69
CA GLU A 347 -19.29 0.35 1.82
C GLU A 347 -20.08 -0.84 1.23
N ASP A 348 -21.39 -0.71 1.08
CA ASP A 348 -22.22 -1.74 0.44
C ASP A 348 -21.93 -1.91 -1.07
N LEU A 349 -21.21 -0.93 -1.65
CA LEU A 349 -20.73 -0.99 -3.03
C LEU A 349 -20.01 -2.31 -3.35
N LYS A 350 -19.22 -2.82 -2.41
CA LYS A 350 -18.51 -4.09 -2.55
C LYS A 350 -19.47 -5.24 -2.90
N LYS A 351 -20.65 -5.29 -2.26
CA LYS A 351 -21.66 -6.35 -2.48
C LYS A 351 -22.22 -6.30 -3.91
N ILE A 352 -22.42 -5.08 -4.44
CA ILE A 352 -22.90 -4.89 -5.82
C ILE A 352 -21.85 -5.33 -6.82
N VAL A 353 -20.59 -4.88 -6.67
CA VAL A 353 -19.50 -5.26 -7.56
C VAL A 353 -19.27 -6.77 -7.59
N GLU A 354 -19.28 -7.43 -6.43
CA GLU A 354 -19.17 -8.90 -6.34
C GLU A 354 -20.33 -9.62 -7.04
N SER A 355 -21.52 -9.02 -7.10
CA SER A 355 -22.66 -9.58 -7.81
C SER A 355 -22.58 -9.42 -9.33
N MET A 356 -21.91 -8.36 -9.80
CA MET A 356 -21.71 -8.10 -11.23
C MET A 356 -20.71 -9.07 -11.86
N GLY A 357 -19.64 -9.43 -11.13
CA GLY A 357 -18.62 -10.39 -11.58
C GLY A 357 -19.08 -11.86 -11.65
N LYS A 358 -20.34 -12.15 -11.22
CA LYS A 358 -20.93 -13.50 -11.27
C LYS A 358 -21.88 -13.68 -12.46
N LYS A 359 -22.05 -12.68 -13.31
CA LYS A 359 -22.80 -12.75 -14.56
C LYS A 359 -21.85 -12.90 -15.75
#